data_20d9f8d602819b9a555a7f36fd26f059
#
_entry.id   20d9f8d602819b9a555a7f36fd26f059
#
_cell.length_a   1.000
_cell.length_b   1.000
_cell.length_c   1.000
_cell.angle_alpha   90.00
_cell.angle_beta   90.00
_cell.angle_gamma   90.00
#
_symmetry.space_group_name_H-M   'P 1'
#
loop_
_entity.id
_entity.type
_entity.pdbx_description
1 polymer ?
#
loop_
_entity_poly.entity_id
_entity_poly.type
_entity_poly.pdbx_seq_one_letter_code
_entity_poly.pdbx_strand_id
1 'polypeptide(L)'
;MKIEKQATSGQLDFTFSRRAVFVGGVQAAIGLTVAARMSYIAVADNEKYELLAESNRVNLTIIPPRRGWFVDRYGKPIATNRADFRVDIIPDRLVRKDETVRTLAELLTLSTDDVDRIHRELKNAQGFQPVQVAAGLDYERFAAVSVRLPDLPGVSPRQGYSRFYPSGAAVGHLIGYVGTVSAEEYQKSKKPLLITPGFKVGKDGLEKTLEDRLQGEPGAKRTEVTARGKIIRDLATRPDIPGKPVQLTIDIDLHNYAARRLGLESGSVVVFDCLTGDILTMASMPCYDPNSFSDGIGRVEWKMLNSDDHIPMLNKALQGLYPPGSTLKPVAGLAMLRQGIDPDETVVCNGGYRLGNRVFKCLGRHGAVDMRTAIMKSCNTYFYAMGRRIGYDNIAPVGRELGLGQEFSLPFPSQRYGTVPDSAWKMRKYDQKWTESDTLNAVIGQGYIIASPFQLAVMAARISSGLNVQPEILLKKRVAPKPLSFPTEHLDVVRDGMNLVVNGAGTAVRSKLQLENITMAGKTGTAQVRRIAGAQRGQSGAWKYRDHGLFVCFAPVAAPRYAASVVIEHGMGGARAAAPIAKDVLTFLYDRAQAMASLEALEAGWGGNIEQRMAAKYATFQGQPAAPPPLDPTI
;
A
#
# COMPACT_ATOMS: atom_id res chain seq x y z
N MET A 1 21.10 -83.29 -87.36
CA MET A 1 19.88 -82.81 -86.85
C MET A 1 20.03 -81.27 -86.60
N LYS A 2 19.42 -80.50 -87.51
CA LYS A 2 19.55 -79.02 -87.50
C LYS A 2 18.61 -78.40 -86.41
N ILE A 3 19.11 -77.47 -85.69
CA ILE A 3 18.31 -76.63 -84.83
C ILE A 3 18.35 -75.23 -85.41
N GLU A 4 17.19 -74.72 -85.86
CA GLU A 4 17.00 -73.37 -86.36
C GLU A 4 16.93 -72.40 -85.20
N LYS A 5 17.61 -71.26 -85.34
CA LYS A 5 17.48 -70.09 -84.53
C LYS A 5 16.38 -69.21 -85.11
N GLN A 6 15.29 -68.98 -84.42
CA GLN A 6 14.41 -67.87 -84.69
C GLN A 6 14.73 -66.73 -83.72
N ALA A 7 15.18 -65.63 -84.30
CA ALA A 7 15.27 -64.34 -83.64
C ALA A 7 14.01 -63.52 -83.97
N THR A 8 13.20 -63.18 -83.00
CA THR A 8 12.11 -62.23 -83.14
C THR A 8 12.47 -60.96 -82.38
N SER A 9 12.90 -59.91 -83.11
CA SER A 9 12.99 -58.56 -82.63
C SER A 9 11.57 -57.92 -82.69
N GLY A 10 10.83 -57.86 -81.59
CA GLY A 10 9.62 -57.11 -81.53
C GLY A 10 9.96 -55.64 -81.17
N GLN A 11 9.95 -54.77 -82.15
CA GLN A 11 9.84 -53.31 -81.90
C GLN A 11 8.49 -53.03 -81.37
N LEU A 12 8.39 -52.58 -80.11
CA LEU A 12 7.19 -52.04 -79.53
C LEU A 12 7.02 -50.57 -80.03
N ASP A 13 6.21 -50.39 -81.08
CA ASP A 13 5.76 -49.08 -81.52
C ASP A 13 4.73 -48.54 -80.52
N PHE A 14 5.19 -47.68 -79.65
CA PHE A 14 4.31 -46.94 -78.76
C PHE A 14 3.63 -45.84 -79.56
N THR A 15 2.42 -46.08 -80.07
CA THR A 15 1.55 -45.04 -80.66
C THR A 15 0.83 -44.31 -79.53
N PHE A 16 1.35 -43.18 -79.09
CA PHE A 16 0.69 -42.33 -78.14
C PHE A 16 -0.55 -41.69 -78.78
N SER A 17 -1.74 -41.91 -78.22
CA SER A 17 -2.94 -41.16 -78.64
C SER A 17 -2.79 -39.67 -78.33
N ARG A 18 -3.39 -38.78 -79.15
CA ARG A 18 -3.37 -37.33 -78.91
C ARG A 18 -3.81 -36.96 -77.51
N ARG A 19 -4.72 -37.73 -76.89
CA ARG A 19 -5.18 -37.56 -75.52
C ARG A 19 -4.08 -37.96 -74.52
N ALA A 20 -3.32 -38.99 -74.74
CA ALA A 20 -2.22 -39.38 -73.86
C ALA A 20 -1.08 -38.34 -73.87
N VAL A 21 -0.75 -37.80 -75.06
CA VAL A 21 0.21 -36.69 -75.19
C VAL A 21 -0.25 -35.44 -74.50
N PHE A 22 -1.56 -35.11 -74.58
CA PHE A 22 -2.13 -33.93 -73.89
C PHE A 22 -2.09 -34.12 -72.38
N VAL A 23 -2.54 -35.27 -71.85
CA VAL A 23 -2.50 -35.57 -70.43
C VAL A 23 -1.08 -35.60 -69.87
N GLY A 24 -0.16 -36.26 -70.64
CA GLY A 24 1.27 -36.29 -70.28
C GLY A 24 1.92 -34.90 -70.30
N GLY A 25 1.51 -34.04 -71.25
CA GLY A 25 1.98 -32.65 -71.32
C GLY A 25 1.50 -31.81 -70.12
N VAL A 26 0.23 -31.98 -69.73
CA VAL A 26 -0.32 -31.31 -68.56
C VAL A 26 0.37 -31.76 -67.26
N GLN A 27 0.58 -33.09 -67.13
CA GLN A 27 1.29 -33.64 -65.97
C GLN A 27 2.75 -33.15 -65.91
N ALA A 28 3.45 -33.13 -67.06
CA ALA A 28 4.81 -32.60 -67.15
C ALA A 28 4.87 -31.09 -66.80
N ALA A 29 3.90 -30.29 -67.29
CA ALA A 29 3.81 -28.86 -66.94
C ALA A 29 3.55 -28.62 -65.45
N ILE A 30 2.66 -29.39 -64.81
CA ILE A 30 2.44 -29.36 -63.37
C ILE A 30 3.71 -29.78 -62.64
N GLY A 31 4.36 -30.88 -63.05
CA GLY A 31 5.61 -31.34 -62.44
C GLY A 31 6.74 -30.30 -62.52
N LEU A 32 6.90 -29.66 -63.69
CA LEU A 32 7.88 -28.58 -63.86
C LEU A 32 7.55 -27.35 -63.01
N THR A 33 6.28 -26.97 -62.91
CA THR A 33 5.86 -25.85 -62.04
C THR A 33 6.13 -26.14 -60.57
N VAL A 34 5.85 -27.36 -60.10
CA VAL A 34 6.14 -27.78 -58.72
C VAL A 34 7.67 -27.84 -58.51
N ALA A 35 8.43 -28.41 -59.42
CA ALA A 35 9.88 -28.45 -59.33
C ALA A 35 10.52 -27.05 -59.33
N ALA A 36 10.06 -26.16 -60.20
CA ALA A 36 10.49 -24.76 -60.25
C ALA A 36 10.16 -24.04 -58.94
N ARG A 37 8.96 -24.27 -58.38
CA ARG A 37 8.58 -23.70 -57.08
C ARG A 37 9.40 -24.26 -55.94
N MET A 38 9.67 -25.57 -55.93
CA MET A 38 10.54 -26.19 -54.93
C MET A 38 11.98 -25.66 -55.02
N SER A 39 12.52 -25.49 -56.24
CA SER A 39 13.85 -24.90 -56.46
C SER A 39 13.90 -23.43 -56.02
N TYR A 40 12.84 -22.66 -56.30
CA TYR A 40 12.75 -21.29 -55.85
C TYR A 40 12.75 -21.19 -54.32
N ILE A 41 11.95 -22.01 -53.62
CA ILE A 41 11.94 -22.09 -52.17
C ILE A 41 13.28 -22.50 -51.59
N ALA A 42 13.94 -23.49 -52.21
CA ALA A 42 15.21 -24.03 -51.75
C ALA A 42 16.40 -23.10 -51.97
N VAL A 43 16.34 -22.17 -52.94
CA VAL A 43 17.48 -21.31 -53.28
C VAL A 43 17.20 -19.83 -52.93
N ALA A 44 16.06 -19.28 -53.35
CA ALA A 44 15.78 -17.86 -53.19
C ALA A 44 15.16 -17.50 -51.81
N ASP A 45 14.30 -18.37 -51.27
CA ASP A 45 13.62 -18.17 -49.97
C ASP A 45 14.24 -19.05 -48.85
N ASN A 46 15.38 -19.68 -49.07
CA ASN A 46 15.97 -20.62 -48.11
C ASN A 46 16.19 -20.02 -46.73
N GLU A 47 16.81 -18.85 -46.66
CA GLU A 47 17.05 -18.16 -45.39
C GLU A 47 15.76 -17.88 -44.61
N LYS A 48 14.70 -17.50 -45.31
CA LYS A 48 13.38 -17.23 -44.69
C LYS A 48 12.74 -18.49 -44.14
N TYR A 49 12.77 -19.59 -44.91
CA TYR A 49 12.20 -20.85 -44.46
C TYR A 49 13.07 -21.56 -43.43
N GLU A 50 14.40 -21.40 -43.48
CA GLU A 50 15.31 -21.82 -42.44
C GLU A 50 15.07 -21.09 -41.11
N LEU A 51 14.89 -19.74 -41.14
CA LEU A 51 14.50 -18.96 -39.98
C LEU A 51 13.12 -19.37 -39.42
N LEU A 52 12.16 -19.67 -40.30
CA LEU A 52 10.84 -20.15 -39.88
C LEU A 52 10.91 -21.57 -39.30
N ALA A 53 11.74 -22.45 -39.91
CA ALA A 53 11.97 -23.80 -39.40
C ALA A 53 12.71 -23.78 -38.04
N GLU A 54 13.72 -22.90 -37.89
CA GLU A 54 14.37 -22.69 -36.61
C GLU A 54 13.40 -22.10 -35.56
N SER A 55 12.55 -21.15 -35.93
CA SER A 55 11.56 -20.59 -35.01
C SER A 55 10.50 -21.61 -34.57
N ASN A 56 10.13 -22.53 -35.44
CA ASN A 56 9.23 -23.65 -35.13
C ASN A 56 9.87 -24.76 -34.30
N ARG A 57 11.21 -24.85 -34.34
CA ARG A 57 12.01 -25.88 -33.63
C ARG A 57 12.41 -25.40 -32.23
N VAL A 58 12.45 -24.07 -32.00
CA VAL A 58 12.90 -23.48 -30.72
C VAL A 58 11.74 -22.85 -30.00
N ASN A 59 11.40 -23.40 -28.85
CA ASN A 59 10.45 -22.78 -27.93
C ASN A 59 11.18 -21.84 -26.95
N LEU A 60 10.76 -20.58 -26.88
CA LEU A 60 11.28 -19.59 -25.96
C LEU A 60 10.35 -19.49 -24.74
N THR A 61 10.84 -19.93 -23.59
CA THR A 61 10.14 -19.78 -22.31
C THR A 61 10.73 -18.61 -21.55
N ILE A 62 9.91 -17.62 -21.21
CA ILE A 62 10.31 -16.48 -20.38
C ILE A 62 10.44 -16.94 -18.93
N ILE A 63 11.54 -16.59 -18.29
CA ILE A 63 11.77 -16.77 -16.87
C ILE A 63 11.43 -15.44 -16.18
N PRO A 64 10.34 -15.37 -15.39
CA PRO A 64 9.99 -14.14 -14.66
C PRO A 64 11.13 -13.73 -13.72
N PRO A 65 11.47 -12.43 -13.67
CA PRO A 65 12.52 -11.96 -12.81
C PRO A 65 12.06 -12.00 -11.34
N ARG A 66 13.02 -12.21 -10.44
CA ARG A 66 12.79 -12.06 -9.00
C ARG A 66 12.62 -10.58 -8.67
N ARG A 67 11.52 -10.27 -7.97
CA ARG A 67 11.20 -8.88 -7.60
C ARG A 67 12.18 -8.36 -6.57
N GLY A 68 12.61 -7.10 -6.68
CA GLY A 68 13.46 -6.42 -5.70
C GLY A 68 12.81 -6.37 -4.31
N TRP A 69 13.61 -6.46 -3.26
CA TRP A 69 13.12 -6.41 -1.89
C TRP A 69 12.86 -4.98 -1.44
N PHE A 70 11.90 -4.82 -0.53
CA PHE A 70 11.86 -3.65 0.35
C PHE A 70 12.54 -4.00 1.66
N VAL A 71 13.44 -3.12 2.08
CA VAL A 71 14.11 -3.23 3.38
C VAL A 71 13.96 -1.92 4.15
N ASP A 72 13.95 -2.02 5.46
CA ASP A 72 13.88 -0.88 6.35
C ASP A 72 15.21 -0.11 6.42
N ARG A 73 15.28 0.93 7.24
CA ARG A 73 16.48 1.75 7.41
C ARG A 73 17.71 0.99 7.93
N TYR A 74 17.51 -0.17 8.56
CA TYR A 74 18.55 -1.04 9.11
C TYR A 74 18.84 -2.27 8.24
N GLY A 75 18.15 -2.40 7.09
CA GLY A 75 18.28 -3.55 6.20
C GLY A 75 17.36 -4.72 6.54
N LYS A 76 16.44 -4.57 7.50
CA LYS A 76 15.45 -5.62 7.82
C LYS A 76 14.42 -5.73 6.71
N PRO A 77 13.98 -6.95 6.35
CA PRO A 77 13.04 -7.15 5.26
C PRO A 77 11.62 -6.67 5.62
N ILE A 78 11.02 -5.88 4.71
CA ILE A 78 9.62 -5.46 4.75
C ILE A 78 8.80 -6.23 3.72
N ALA A 79 9.36 -6.44 2.52
CA ALA A 79 8.78 -7.29 1.49
C ALA A 79 9.87 -8.09 0.79
N THR A 80 9.69 -9.41 0.71
CA THR A 80 10.64 -10.38 0.18
C THR A 80 9.99 -11.25 -0.89
N ASN A 81 10.72 -12.27 -1.33
CA ASN A 81 10.19 -13.32 -2.19
C ASN A 81 10.35 -14.64 -1.44
N ARG A 82 9.30 -15.45 -1.38
CA ARG A 82 9.36 -16.83 -0.91
C ARG A 82 9.34 -17.79 -2.09
N ALA A 83 9.95 -18.95 -1.95
CA ALA A 83 9.78 -20.02 -2.94
C ALA A 83 8.29 -20.34 -3.06
N ASP A 84 7.82 -20.45 -4.29
CA ASP A 84 6.44 -20.74 -4.63
C ASP A 84 6.39 -21.98 -5.52
N PHE A 85 5.59 -22.94 -5.11
CA PHE A 85 5.29 -24.11 -5.92
C PHE A 85 3.92 -23.93 -6.56
N ARG A 86 3.87 -24.11 -7.87
CA ARG A 86 2.63 -23.98 -8.64
C ARG A 86 2.48 -25.13 -9.61
N VAL A 87 1.24 -25.35 -10.03
CA VAL A 87 0.89 -26.32 -11.06
C VAL A 87 0.15 -25.58 -12.16
N ASP A 88 0.68 -25.69 -13.38
CA ASP A 88 0.09 -25.16 -14.60
C ASP A 88 -0.41 -26.32 -15.48
N ILE A 89 -1.42 -26.07 -16.32
CA ILE A 89 -1.86 -26.95 -17.39
C ILE A 89 -1.50 -26.32 -18.73
N ILE A 90 -0.93 -27.11 -19.64
CA ILE A 90 -0.65 -26.72 -21.03
C ILE A 90 -1.76 -27.30 -21.91
N PRO A 91 -2.71 -26.51 -22.44
CA PRO A 91 -3.93 -27.00 -23.10
C PRO A 91 -3.66 -27.98 -24.25
N ASP A 92 -2.69 -27.68 -25.12
CA ASP A 92 -2.35 -28.53 -26.28
C ASP A 92 -1.74 -29.90 -25.92
N ARG A 93 -1.37 -30.10 -24.66
CA ARG A 93 -0.82 -31.34 -24.15
C ARG A 93 -1.81 -32.17 -23.36
N LEU A 94 -3.02 -31.64 -23.11
CA LEU A 94 -4.08 -32.34 -22.41
C LEU A 94 -4.67 -33.43 -23.30
N VAL A 95 -4.71 -34.66 -22.79
CA VAL A 95 -5.34 -35.79 -23.47
C VAL A 95 -6.79 -35.99 -22.96
N ARG A 96 -6.98 -35.90 -21.65
CA ARG A 96 -8.29 -36.09 -20.97
C ARG A 96 -8.56 -34.92 -20.02
N LYS A 97 -9.12 -33.85 -20.61
CA LYS A 97 -9.27 -32.56 -19.93
C LYS A 97 -9.99 -32.67 -18.57
N ASP A 98 -11.21 -33.22 -18.57
CA ASP A 98 -12.06 -33.24 -17.38
C ASP A 98 -11.55 -34.20 -16.31
N GLU A 99 -10.94 -35.32 -16.71
CA GLU A 99 -10.32 -36.27 -15.80
C GLU A 99 -9.06 -35.66 -15.14
N THR A 100 -8.22 -34.99 -15.92
CA THR A 100 -7.01 -34.31 -15.41
C THR A 100 -7.38 -33.23 -14.41
N VAL A 101 -8.40 -32.39 -14.71
CA VAL A 101 -8.85 -31.34 -13.78
C VAL A 101 -9.41 -31.93 -12.50
N ARG A 102 -10.20 -33.03 -12.59
CA ARG A 102 -10.73 -33.72 -11.41
C ARG A 102 -9.62 -34.31 -10.54
N THR A 103 -8.67 -35.00 -11.13
CA THR A 103 -7.52 -35.56 -10.39
C THR A 103 -6.70 -34.47 -9.70
N LEU A 104 -6.47 -33.34 -10.37
CA LEU A 104 -5.79 -32.20 -9.76
C LEU A 104 -6.60 -31.57 -8.65
N ALA A 105 -7.95 -31.50 -8.79
CA ALA A 105 -8.82 -30.98 -7.75
C ALA A 105 -8.76 -31.83 -6.47
N GLU A 106 -8.70 -33.15 -6.61
CA GLU A 106 -8.52 -34.08 -5.48
C GLU A 106 -7.14 -33.95 -4.84
N LEU A 107 -6.06 -33.96 -5.66
CA LEU A 107 -4.68 -33.90 -5.16
C LEU A 107 -4.35 -32.57 -4.46
N LEU A 108 -4.91 -31.48 -4.98
CA LEU A 108 -4.62 -30.12 -4.50
C LEU A 108 -5.71 -29.59 -3.56
N THR A 109 -6.77 -30.35 -3.32
CA THR A 109 -7.92 -29.96 -2.50
C THR A 109 -8.54 -28.62 -2.97
N LEU A 110 -8.76 -28.52 -4.30
CA LEU A 110 -9.29 -27.28 -4.90
C LEU A 110 -10.76 -27.08 -4.54
N SER A 111 -11.14 -25.82 -4.40
CA SER A 111 -12.55 -25.45 -4.24
C SER A 111 -13.33 -25.62 -5.55
N THR A 112 -14.66 -25.72 -5.45
CA THR A 112 -15.54 -25.72 -6.64
C THR A 112 -15.35 -24.46 -7.49
N ASP A 113 -15.17 -23.31 -6.87
CA ASP A 113 -14.89 -22.03 -7.55
C ASP A 113 -13.60 -22.07 -8.36
N ASP A 114 -12.54 -22.73 -7.82
CA ASP A 114 -11.27 -22.91 -8.55
C ASP A 114 -11.42 -23.84 -9.75
N VAL A 115 -12.12 -24.93 -9.59
CA VAL A 115 -12.42 -25.87 -10.69
C VAL A 115 -13.18 -25.16 -11.81
N ASP A 116 -14.20 -24.38 -11.47
CA ASP A 116 -14.96 -23.59 -12.44
C ASP A 116 -14.10 -22.53 -13.13
N ARG A 117 -13.18 -21.88 -12.40
CA ARG A 117 -12.21 -20.95 -12.97
C ARG A 117 -11.31 -21.64 -13.98
N ILE A 118 -10.74 -22.79 -13.61
CA ILE A 118 -9.84 -23.57 -14.47
C ILE A 118 -10.55 -24.00 -15.75
N HIS A 119 -11.79 -24.48 -15.66
CA HIS A 119 -12.58 -24.85 -16.84
C HIS A 119 -12.85 -23.67 -17.77
N ARG A 120 -13.18 -22.49 -17.23
CA ARG A 120 -13.37 -21.26 -18.02
C ARG A 120 -12.08 -20.82 -18.70
N GLU A 121 -10.96 -20.81 -17.98
CA GLU A 121 -9.67 -20.42 -18.51
C GLU A 121 -9.18 -21.39 -19.60
N LEU A 122 -9.34 -22.70 -19.38
CA LEU A 122 -9.02 -23.72 -20.39
C LEU A 122 -9.89 -23.66 -21.64
N LYS A 123 -11.11 -23.14 -21.55
CA LYS A 123 -11.98 -22.93 -22.72
C LYS A 123 -11.48 -21.76 -23.58
N ASN A 124 -10.91 -20.74 -22.95
CA ASN A 124 -10.45 -19.51 -23.59
C ASN A 124 -8.96 -19.53 -23.96
N ALA A 125 -8.18 -20.46 -23.39
CA ALA A 125 -6.77 -20.58 -23.65
C ALA A 125 -6.49 -21.16 -25.04
N GLN A 126 -5.49 -20.61 -25.72
CA GLN A 126 -5.08 -21.07 -27.05
C GLN A 126 -3.66 -21.67 -26.99
N GLY A 127 -3.49 -22.82 -27.60
CA GLY A 127 -2.18 -23.42 -27.87
C GLY A 127 -1.40 -23.78 -26.60
N PHE A 128 -0.13 -23.41 -26.59
CA PHE A 128 0.81 -23.69 -25.50
C PHE A 128 0.73 -22.72 -24.32
N GLN A 129 -0.22 -21.80 -24.31
CA GLN A 129 -0.36 -20.84 -23.20
C GLN A 129 -0.76 -21.59 -21.91
N PRO A 130 0.09 -21.58 -20.86
CA PRO A 130 -0.21 -22.30 -19.65
C PRO A 130 -1.41 -21.68 -18.92
N VAL A 131 -2.29 -22.53 -18.40
CA VAL A 131 -3.37 -22.16 -17.48
C VAL A 131 -2.97 -22.54 -16.07
N GLN A 132 -2.96 -21.56 -15.15
CA GLN A 132 -2.58 -21.78 -13.77
C GLN A 132 -3.69 -22.54 -13.02
N VAL A 133 -3.37 -23.72 -12.49
CA VAL A 133 -4.26 -24.53 -11.66
C VAL A 133 -4.24 -24.04 -10.23
N ALA A 134 -3.05 -24.02 -9.64
CA ALA A 134 -2.83 -23.58 -8.27
C ALA A 134 -1.43 -22.97 -8.11
N ALA A 135 -1.27 -22.06 -7.15
CA ALA A 135 0.00 -21.49 -6.73
C ALA A 135 0.03 -21.43 -5.19
N GLY A 136 1.18 -21.14 -4.61
CA GLY A 136 1.33 -21.13 -3.14
C GLY A 136 1.23 -22.51 -2.52
N LEU A 137 1.51 -23.56 -3.29
CA LEU A 137 1.43 -24.93 -2.81
C LEU A 137 2.55 -25.23 -1.79
N ASP A 138 2.23 -26.01 -0.80
CA ASP A 138 3.23 -26.66 0.03
C ASP A 138 4.00 -27.73 -0.75
N TYR A 139 5.15 -28.11 -0.23
CA TYR A 139 5.99 -29.10 -0.89
C TYR A 139 5.31 -30.48 -1.03
N GLU A 140 4.46 -30.86 -0.10
CA GLU A 140 3.77 -32.17 -0.11
C GLU A 140 2.77 -32.24 -1.26
N ARG A 141 1.93 -31.23 -1.45
CA ARG A 141 0.98 -31.16 -2.59
C ARG A 141 1.70 -31.05 -3.91
N PHE A 142 2.78 -30.26 -3.98
CA PHE A 142 3.61 -30.15 -5.18
C PHE A 142 4.26 -31.49 -5.52
N ALA A 143 4.81 -32.20 -4.54
CA ALA A 143 5.41 -33.53 -4.72
C ALA A 143 4.36 -34.56 -5.14
N ALA A 144 3.15 -34.55 -4.56
CA ALA A 144 2.06 -35.44 -4.92
C ALA A 144 1.67 -35.34 -6.42
N VAL A 145 1.62 -34.12 -6.95
CA VAL A 145 1.41 -33.91 -8.40
C VAL A 145 2.62 -34.37 -9.19
N SER A 146 3.84 -34.04 -8.73
CA SER A 146 5.09 -34.34 -9.45
C SER A 146 5.31 -35.85 -9.64
N VAL A 147 4.98 -36.66 -8.64
CA VAL A 147 5.08 -38.14 -8.72
C VAL A 147 4.09 -38.72 -9.73
N ARG A 148 2.92 -38.09 -9.90
CA ARG A 148 1.87 -38.55 -10.82
C ARG A 148 1.95 -37.95 -12.23
N LEU A 149 3.01 -37.20 -12.56
CA LEU A 149 3.18 -36.61 -13.90
C LEU A 149 3.07 -37.60 -15.06
N PRO A 150 3.55 -38.85 -14.96
CA PRO A 150 3.36 -39.82 -16.06
C PRO A 150 1.88 -40.04 -16.41
N ASP A 151 0.96 -39.94 -15.44
CA ASP A 151 -0.46 -40.15 -15.61
C ASP A 151 -1.22 -38.87 -15.95
N LEU A 152 -0.55 -37.71 -15.88
CA LEU A 152 -1.11 -36.38 -16.03
C LEU A 152 -0.50 -35.62 -17.23
N PRO A 153 -0.71 -36.11 -18.47
CA PRO A 153 -0.16 -35.43 -19.64
C PRO A 153 -0.71 -34.00 -19.75
N GLY A 154 0.17 -33.04 -19.97
CA GLY A 154 -0.17 -31.63 -20.06
C GLY A 154 -0.08 -30.86 -18.73
N VAL A 155 0.11 -31.55 -17.62
CA VAL A 155 0.37 -30.90 -16.32
C VAL A 155 1.85 -30.54 -16.19
N SER A 156 2.14 -29.34 -15.70
CA SER A 156 3.49 -28.79 -15.58
C SER A 156 3.68 -28.17 -14.18
N PRO A 157 4.18 -28.94 -13.21
CA PRO A 157 4.58 -28.36 -11.93
C PRO A 157 5.80 -27.47 -12.15
N ARG A 158 5.78 -26.30 -11.49
CA ARG A 158 6.84 -25.31 -11.60
C ARG A 158 7.18 -24.74 -10.24
N GLN A 159 8.44 -24.48 -10.04
CA GLN A 159 8.94 -23.69 -8.93
C GLN A 159 9.18 -22.26 -9.40
N GLY A 160 8.73 -21.31 -8.62
CA GLY A 160 8.90 -19.88 -8.85
C GLY A 160 9.10 -19.12 -7.55
N TYR A 161 8.74 -17.86 -7.58
CA TYR A 161 8.79 -16.98 -6.40
C TYR A 161 7.49 -16.21 -6.30
N SER A 162 6.89 -16.21 -5.12
CA SER A 162 5.78 -15.32 -4.79
C SER A 162 6.24 -14.20 -3.88
N ARG A 163 5.55 -13.06 -3.94
CA ARG A 163 5.82 -11.92 -3.06
C ARG A 163 5.35 -12.26 -1.65
N PHE A 164 6.14 -11.88 -0.65
CA PHE A 164 5.85 -12.13 0.75
C PHE A 164 6.11 -10.91 1.61
N TYR A 165 5.17 -10.60 2.49
CA TYR A 165 5.18 -9.47 3.42
C TYR A 165 5.18 -9.99 4.84
N PRO A 166 6.35 -10.07 5.51
CA PRO A 166 6.49 -10.69 6.84
C PRO A 166 5.63 -10.05 7.93
N SER A 167 5.34 -8.75 7.79
CA SER A 167 4.53 -7.99 8.76
C SER A 167 3.02 -7.97 8.44
N GLY A 168 2.56 -8.74 7.43
CA GLY A 168 1.15 -8.89 7.09
C GLY A 168 0.39 -7.57 7.00
N ALA A 169 -0.76 -7.49 7.64
CA ALA A 169 -1.64 -6.33 7.61
C ALA A 169 -1.02 -5.03 8.15
N ALA A 170 0.03 -5.09 8.95
CA ALA A 170 0.67 -3.89 9.46
C ALA A 170 1.24 -3.00 8.33
N VAL A 171 1.72 -3.59 7.24
CA VAL A 171 2.37 -2.88 6.14
C VAL A 171 1.53 -2.69 4.88
N GLY A 172 0.27 -3.15 4.88
CA GLY A 172 -0.59 -3.13 3.69
C GLY A 172 -0.68 -1.75 3.05
N HIS A 173 -1.02 -0.71 3.81
CA HIS A 173 -1.10 0.66 3.29
C HIS A 173 0.25 1.33 3.01
N LEU A 174 1.33 0.87 3.64
CA LEU A 174 2.67 1.40 3.40
C LEU A 174 3.24 0.85 2.09
N ILE A 175 3.22 -0.46 1.93
CA ILE A 175 3.86 -1.13 0.80
C ILE A 175 2.89 -1.35 -0.35
N GLY A 176 1.62 -1.58 -0.08
CA GLY A 176 0.67 -2.05 -1.07
C GLY A 176 0.81 -3.55 -1.32
N TYR A 177 0.42 -4.01 -2.49
CA TYR A 177 0.46 -5.42 -2.87
C TYR A 177 0.75 -5.60 -4.36
N VAL A 178 1.14 -6.80 -4.75
CA VAL A 178 1.27 -7.22 -6.15
C VAL A 178 0.05 -8.05 -6.56
N GLY A 179 -0.26 -8.06 -7.83
CA GLY A 179 -1.38 -8.85 -8.37
C GLY A 179 -1.21 -9.15 -9.85
N THR A 180 -2.11 -9.96 -10.40
CA THR A 180 -2.12 -10.29 -11.82
C THR A 180 -2.35 -9.06 -12.67
N VAL A 181 -1.74 -9.06 -13.87
CA VAL A 181 -1.86 -7.96 -14.83
C VAL A 181 -3.29 -7.90 -15.36
N SER A 182 -3.89 -6.71 -15.36
CA SER A 182 -5.20 -6.49 -15.98
C SER A 182 -5.09 -6.41 -17.52
N ALA A 183 -6.21 -6.65 -18.21
CA ALA A 183 -6.27 -6.48 -19.66
C ALA A 183 -5.86 -5.07 -20.12
N GLU A 184 -6.24 -4.04 -19.36
CA GLU A 184 -5.87 -2.65 -19.67
C GLU A 184 -4.38 -2.39 -19.51
N GLU A 185 -3.74 -2.91 -18.45
CA GLU A 185 -2.30 -2.80 -18.22
C GLU A 185 -1.52 -3.51 -19.34
N TYR A 186 -1.98 -4.69 -19.76
CA TYR A 186 -1.38 -5.40 -20.89
C TYR A 186 -1.51 -4.61 -22.20
N GLN A 187 -2.69 -4.07 -22.51
CA GLN A 187 -2.90 -3.31 -23.74
C GLN A 187 -2.01 -2.06 -23.84
N LYS A 188 -1.67 -1.44 -22.72
CA LYS A 188 -0.75 -0.29 -22.67
C LYS A 188 0.69 -0.65 -23.02
N SER A 189 1.16 -1.82 -22.66
CA SER A 189 2.58 -2.19 -22.74
C SER A 189 2.87 -3.30 -23.74
N LYS A 190 1.95 -4.27 -23.91
CA LYS A 190 2.04 -5.46 -24.78
C LYS A 190 3.32 -6.30 -24.59
N LYS A 191 3.97 -6.21 -23.42
CA LYS A 191 5.19 -6.97 -23.12
C LYS A 191 4.82 -8.43 -22.84
N PRO A 192 5.50 -9.43 -23.46
CA PRO A 192 5.21 -10.85 -23.22
C PRO A 192 5.37 -11.28 -21.76
N LEU A 193 6.24 -10.63 -20.99
CA LEU A 193 6.43 -10.88 -19.57
C LEU A 193 5.12 -10.73 -18.78
N LEU A 194 4.28 -9.75 -19.14
CA LEU A 194 3.05 -9.42 -18.40
C LEU A 194 2.00 -10.54 -18.44
N ILE A 195 2.02 -11.37 -19.47
CA ILE A 195 1.12 -12.53 -19.63
C ILE A 195 1.79 -13.84 -19.22
N THR A 196 3.02 -13.78 -18.71
CA THR A 196 3.72 -14.98 -18.24
C THR A 196 3.07 -15.46 -16.94
N PRO A 197 2.64 -16.72 -16.83
CA PRO A 197 2.01 -17.25 -15.63
C PRO A 197 2.86 -17.05 -14.38
N GLY A 198 2.22 -16.62 -13.29
CA GLY A 198 2.89 -16.33 -12.02
C GLY A 198 3.62 -15.00 -11.97
N PHE A 199 3.66 -14.22 -13.06
CA PHE A 199 4.17 -12.87 -13.03
C PHE A 199 3.12 -11.92 -12.47
N LYS A 200 3.52 -11.07 -11.52
CA LYS A 200 2.66 -10.10 -10.82
C LYS A 200 3.29 -8.72 -10.89
N VAL A 201 2.45 -7.70 -10.97
CA VAL A 201 2.84 -6.27 -10.95
C VAL A 201 2.31 -5.59 -9.70
N GLY A 202 2.93 -4.50 -9.30
CA GLY A 202 2.45 -3.67 -8.19
C GLY A 202 1.09 -3.05 -8.48
N LYS A 203 0.14 -3.20 -7.57
CA LYS A 203 -1.24 -2.72 -7.71
C LYS A 203 -1.52 -1.48 -6.88
N ASP A 204 -0.87 -1.35 -5.75
CA ASP A 204 -1.04 -0.21 -4.84
C ASP A 204 0.25 0.10 -4.09
N GLY A 205 0.27 1.22 -3.35
CA GLY A 205 1.36 1.63 -2.49
C GLY A 205 2.70 1.78 -3.22
N LEU A 206 3.78 1.50 -2.49
CA LEU A 206 5.15 1.56 -3.01
C LEU A 206 5.44 0.46 -4.05
N GLU A 207 4.75 -0.67 -3.97
CA GLU A 207 4.85 -1.73 -4.98
C GLU A 207 4.49 -1.21 -6.37
N LYS A 208 3.45 -0.39 -6.48
CA LYS A 208 3.00 0.18 -7.75
C LYS A 208 3.89 1.30 -8.24
N THR A 209 4.23 2.24 -7.37
CA THR A 209 4.95 3.46 -7.79
C THR A 209 6.43 3.23 -8.06
N LEU A 210 7.01 2.15 -7.51
CA LEU A 210 8.40 1.77 -7.71
C LEU A 210 8.54 0.51 -8.59
N GLU A 211 7.49 0.18 -9.38
CA GLU A 211 7.44 -1.00 -10.24
C GLU A 211 8.69 -1.15 -11.11
N ASP A 212 9.07 -0.10 -11.83
CA ASP A 212 10.22 -0.13 -12.76
C ASP A 212 11.56 -0.48 -12.06
N ARG A 213 11.69 -0.12 -10.78
CA ARG A 213 12.88 -0.43 -9.99
C ARG A 213 12.85 -1.86 -9.44
N LEU A 214 11.65 -2.33 -9.08
CA LEU A 214 11.44 -3.60 -8.41
C LEU A 214 11.32 -4.78 -9.38
N GLN A 215 10.84 -4.55 -10.60
CA GLN A 215 10.46 -5.60 -11.54
C GLN A 215 11.63 -6.50 -11.94
N GLY A 216 12.84 -5.95 -12.18
CA GLY A 216 13.97 -6.68 -12.74
C GLY A 216 13.85 -6.93 -14.24
N GLU A 217 14.77 -7.75 -14.80
CA GLU A 217 14.76 -8.10 -16.21
C GLU A 217 14.52 -9.60 -16.39
N PRO A 218 13.64 -10.02 -17.33
CA PRO A 218 13.31 -11.41 -17.51
C PRO A 218 14.50 -12.20 -18.07
N GLY A 219 14.65 -13.41 -17.58
CA GLY A 219 15.46 -14.43 -18.20
C GLY A 219 14.73 -15.10 -19.38
N ALA A 220 15.43 -15.96 -20.09
CA ALA A 220 14.89 -16.73 -21.20
C ALA A 220 15.52 -18.11 -21.27
N LYS A 221 14.69 -19.14 -21.41
CA LYS A 221 15.11 -20.51 -21.66
C LYS A 221 14.72 -20.90 -23.09
N ARG A 222 15.71 -21.29 -23.90
CA ARG A 222 15.50 -21.80 -25.24
C ARG A 222 15.52 -23.32 -25.18
N THR A 223 14.46 -23.95 -25.66
CA THR A 223 14.35 -25.41 -25.72
C THR A 223 14.06 -25.85 -27.17
N GLU A 224 14.74 -26.90 -27.62
CA GLU A 224 14.43 -27.54 -28.89
C GLU A 224 13.21 -28.43 -28.72
N VAL A 225 12.22 -28.27 -29.60
CA VAL A 225 10.99 -29.03 -29.58
C VAL A 225 10.73 -29.71 -30.91
N THR A 226 10.02 -30.86 -30.88
CA THR A 226 9.50 -31.49 -32.11
C THR A 226 8.35 -30.65 -32.68
N ALA A 227 7.94 -30.94 -33.92
CA ALA A 227 6.74 -30.34 -34.54
C ALA A 227 5.45 -30.56 -33.71
N ARG A 228 5.42 -31.51 -32.78
CA ARG A 228 4.35 -31.79 -31.84
C ARG A 228 4.60 -31.16 -30.46
N GLY A 229 5.58 -30.24 -30.32
CA GLY A 229 5.88 -29.52 -29.08
C GLY A 229 6.57 -30.35 -27.97
N LYS A 230 7.02 -31.59 -28.25
CA LYS A 230 7.78 -32.40 -27.27
C LYS A 230 9.20 -31.84 -27.15
N ILE A 231 9.65 -31.56 -25.92
CA ILE A 231 11.02 -31.10 -25.65
C ILE A 231 12.02 -32.18 -26.03
N ILE A 232 13.02 -31.83 -26.86
CA ILE A 232 14.15 -32.69 -27.27
C ILE A 232 15.33 -32.43 -26.33
N ARG A 233 15.72 -31.16 -26.18
CA ARG A 233 16.83 -30.74 -25.31
C ARG A 233 16.75 -29.24 -24.98
N ASP A 234 17.45 -28.86 -23.92
CA ASP A 234 17.70 -27.46 -23.60
C ASP A 234 18.85 -26.92 -24.45
N LEU A 235 18.65 -25.78 -25.13
CA LEU A 235 19.67 -25.15 -25.97
C LEU A 235 20.51 -24.13 -25.21
N ALA A 236 19.87 -23.16 -24.60
CA ALA A 236 20.52 -22.12 -23.84
C ALA A 236 19.56 -21.55 -22.77
N THR A 237 20.10 -21.14 -21.64
CA THR A 237 19.36 -20.44 -20.59
C THR A 237 20.08 -19.12 -20.26
N ARG A 238 19.37 -18.01 -20.41
CA ARG A 238 19.78 -16.73 -19.87
C ARG A 238 19.04 -16.54 -18.55
N PRO A 239 19.74 -16.43 -17.40
CA PRO A 239 19.08 -16.23 -16.12
C PRO A 239 18.36 -14.87 -16.05
N ASP A 240 17.43 -14.74 -15.10
CA ASP A 240 16.80 -13.47 -14.76
C ASP A 240 17.81 -12.52 -14.06
N ILE A 241 17.58 -11.21 -14.21
CA ILE A 241 18.26 -10.21 -13.43
C ILE A 241 17.25 -9.71 -12.37
N PRO A 242 17.50 -9.97 -11.09
CA PRO A 242 16.59 -9.54 -10.03
C PRO A 242 16.40 -8.02 -10.00
N GLY A 243 15.21 -7.59 -9.61
CA GLY A 243 14.95 -6.19 -9.34
C GLY A 243 15.84 -5.64 -8.23
N LYS A 244 16.11 -4.33 -8.27
CA LYS A 244 16.98 -3.67 -7.30
C LYS A 244 16.26 -3.54 -5.96
N PRO A 245 16.92 -3.80 -4.83
CA PRO A 245 16.33 -3.56 -3.52
C PRO A 245 16.09 -2.07 -3.30
N VAL A 246 15.06 -1.77 -2.53
CA VAL A 246 14.68 -0.42 -2.13
C VAL A 246 14.77 -0.32 -0.62
N GLN A 247 15.65 0.55 -0.14
CA GLN A 247 15.79 0.84 1.28
C GLN A 247 14.93 2.05 1.64
N LEU A 248 14.08 1.87 2.65
CA LEU A 248 13.17 2.88 3.16
C LEU A 248 13.75 3.55 4.42
N THR A 249 13.23 4.73 4.75
CA THR A 249 13.54 5.42 6.01
C THR A 249 12.78 4.82 7.21
N ILE A 250 11.83 3.94 6.94
CA ILE A 250 11.00 3.25 7.93
C ILE A 250 11.86 2.43 8.90
N ASP A 251 11.53 2.46 10.18
CA ASP A 251 11.89 1.46 11.17
C ASP A 251 10.74 0.45 11.25
N ILE A 252 10.96 -0.76 10.74
CA ILE A 252 9.89 -1.76 10.64
C ILE A 252 9.42 -2.25 12.01
N ASP A 253 10.29 -2.28 13.02
CA ASP A 253 9.90 -2.68 14.37
C ASP A 253 8.97 -1.63 15.00
N LEU A 254 9.31 -0.33 14.84
CA LEU A 254 8.46 0.78 15.26
C LEU A 254 7.13 0.76 14.51
N HIS A 255 7.16 0.48 13.21
CA HIS A 255 5.96 0.45 12.37
C HIS A 255 5.00 -0.67 12.81
N ASN A 256 5.53 -1.88 13.03
CA ASN A 256 4.77 -3.01 13.53
C ASN A 256 4.22 -2.73 14.94
N TYR A 257 5.04 -2.13 15.82
CA TYR A 257 4.59 -1.71 17.13
C TYR A 257 3.41 -0.71 17.04
N ALA A 258 3.55 0.32 16.21
CA ALA A 258 2.51 1.35 16.04
C ALA A 258 1.21 0.76 15.49
N ALA A 259 1.30 -0.14 14.49
CA ALA A 259 0.13 -0.83 13.94
C ALA A 259 -0.56 -1.72 15.00
N ARG A 260 0.20 -2.51 15.76
CA ARG A 260 -0.32 -3.33 16.86
C ARG A 260 -0.95 -2.47 17.96
N ARG A 261 -0.27 -1.34 18.32
CA ARG A 261 -0.73 -0.44 19.39
C ARG A 261 -2.01 0.32 19.05
N LEU A 262 -2.32 0.54 17.77
CA LEU A 262 -3.63 1.05 17.36
C LEU A 262 -4.78 0.14 17.83
N GLY A 263 -4.51 -1.15 18.00
CA GLY A 263 -5.42 -2.10 18.64
C GLY A 263 -6.73 -2.25 17.91
N LEU A 264 -7.82 -1.93 18.62
CA LEU A 264 -9.20 -1.96 18.09
C LEU A 264 -9.63 -0.64 17.46
N GLU A 265 -8.78 0.38 17.54
CA GLU A 265 -9.10 1.73 17.04
C GLU A 265 -8.96 1.82 15.53
N SER A 266 -9.81 2.62 14.91
CA SER A 266 -9.63 3.07 13.53
C SER A 266 -8.84 4.36 13.52
N GLY A 267 -7.66 4.36 12.87
CA GLY A 267 -6.83 5.55 12.89
C GLY A 267 -5.45 5.37 12.29
N SER A 268 -4.56 6.29 12.60
CA SER A 268 -3.19 6.31 12.07
C SER A 268 -2.18 6.87 13.06
N VAL A 269 -0.94 6.41 12.91
CA VAL A 269 0.25 6.90 13.60
C VAL A 269 1.30 7.26 12.55
N VAL A 270 1.78 8.49 12.57
CA VAL A 270 2.87 8.97 11.72
C VAL A 270 3.98 9.53 12.61
N VAL A 271 5.22 9.06 12.43
CA VAL A 271 6.39 9.54 13.19
C VAL A 271 7.49 9.95 12.24
N PHE A 272 8.07 11.11 12.51
CA PHE A 272 9.21 11.68 11.80
C PHE A 272 10.45 11.77 12.69
N ASP A 273 11.60 11.62 12.08
CA ASP A 273 12.84 12.25 12.56
C ASP A 273 12.75 13.74 12.18
N CYS A 274 12.57 14.62 13.17
CA CYS A 274 12.32 16.04 12.92
C CYS A 274 13.57 16.84 12.53
N LEU A 275 14.76 16.23 12.52
CA LEU A 275 15.99 16.84 12.04
C LEU A 275 16.27 16.51 10.57
N THR A 276 15.80 15.37 10.10
CA THR A 276 16.08 14.87 8.74
C THR A 276 14.87 14.85 7.82
N GLY A 277 13.67 14.78 8.38
CA GLY A 277 12.43 14.59 7.62
C GLY A 277 12.15 13.13 7.26
N ASP A 278 12.93 12.17 7.79
CA ASP A 278 12.66 10.75 7.59
C ASP A 278 11.34 10.34 8.19
N ILE A 279 10.56 9.62 7.42
CA ILE A 279 9.38 8.94 7.88
C ILE A 279 9.81 7.64 8.57
N LEU A 280 9.68 7.56 9.89
CA LEU A 280 10.04 6.36 10.67
C LEU A 280 8.91 5.35 10.72
N THR A 281 7.68 5.81 10.75
CA THR A 281 6.47 4.99 10.61
C THR A 281 5.32 5.79 10.04
N MET A 282 4.43 5.10 9.34
CA MET A 282 3.18 5.62 8.79
C MET A 282 2.13 4.51 8.84
N ALA A 283 1.74 4.11 10.04
CA ALA A 283 0.77 3.04 10.27
C ALA A 283 -0.67 3.56 10.10
N SER A 284 -1.51 2.78 9.45
CA SER A 284 -2.95 3.05 9.25
C SER A 284 -3.74 1.77 9.50
N MET A 285 -4.63 1.76 10.49
CA MET A 285 -5.39 0.58 10.92
C MET A 285 -6.89 0.90 11.03
N PRO A 286 -7.79 -0.11 10.91
CA PRO A 286 -7.48 -1.45 10.41
C PRO A 286 -7.01 -1.41 8.95
N CYS A 287 -6.32 -2.47 8.53
CA CYS A 287 -5.77 -2.62 7.19
C CYS A 287 -6.04 -4.03 6.64
N TYR A 288 -5.85 -4.21 5.37
CA TYR A 288 -5.85 -5.52 4.70
C TYR A 288 -4.47 -6.18 4.78
N ASP A 289 -4.43 -7.53 4.70
CA ASP A 289 -3.16 -8.26 4.55
C ASP A 289 -2.74 -8.28 3.07
N PRO A 290 -1.60 -7.69 2.70
CA PRO A 290 -1.11 -7.70 1.32
C PRO A 290 -0.77 -9.11 0.80
N ASN A 291 -0.52 -10.09 1.69
CA ASN A 291 -0.31 -11.48 1.29
C ASN A 291 -1.60 -12.05 0.68
N SER A 292 -2.77 -11.85 1.33
CA SER A 292 -4.07 -12.29 0.80
C SER A 292 -4.34 -11.74 -0.60
N PHE A 293 -4.01 -10.46 -0.85
CA PHE A 293 -4.20 -9.84 -2.16
C PHE A 293 -3.23 -10.39 -3.20
N SER A 294 -1.98 -10.63 -2.81
CA SER A 294 -0.96 -11.14 -3.71
C SER A 294 -1.22 -12.58 -4.13
N ASP A 295 -1.78 -13.39 -3.25
CA ASP A 295 -2.10 -14.79 -3.52
C ASP A 295 -3.49 -14.98 -4.14
N GLY A 296 -4.29 -13.89 -4.21
CA GLY A 296 -5.66 -13.88 -4.72
C GLY A 296 -6.66 -13.89 -3.57
N ILE A 297 -7.15 -12.70 -3.21
CA ILE A 297 -8.09 -12.54 -2.09
C ILE A 297 -9.39 -13.33 -2.32
N GLY A 298 -9.83 -14.06 -1.29
CA GLY A 298 -11.08 -14.80 -1.29
C GLY A 298 -12.31 -13.88 -1.26
N ARG A 299 -13.44 -14.33 -1.83
CA ARG A 299 -14.69 -13.54 -1.86
C ARG A 299 -15.19 -13.16 -0.48
N VAL A 300 -15.03 -14.06 0.50
CA VAL A 300 -15.48 -13.84 1.88
C VAL A 300 -14.66 -12.74 2.54
N GLU A 301 -13.33 -12.81 2.45
CA GLU A 301 -12.42 -11.79 2.98
C GLU A 301 -12.65 -10.43 2.31
N TRP A 302 -12.78 -10.41 0.98
CA TRP A 302 -13.12 -9.21 0.23
C TRP A 302 -14.41 -8.56 0.72
N LYS A 303 -15.49 -9.35 0.91
CA LYS A 303 -16.76 -8.86 1.43
C LYS A 303 -16.62 -8.33 2.86
N MET A 304 -15.87 -9.03 3.73
CA MET A 304 -15.59 -8.61 5.10
C MET A 304 -14.89 -7.24 5.13
N LEU A 305 -13.85 -7.05 4.31
CA LEU A 305 -13.11 -5.79 4.25
C LEU A 305 -13.97 -4.63 3.72
N ASN A 306 -14.81 -4.87 2.72
CA ASN A 306 -15.65 -3.82 2.12
C ASN A 306 -16.89 -3.47 2.94
N SER A 307 -17.37 -4.37 3.81
CA SER A 307 -18.52 -4.11 4.68
C SER A 307 -18.16 -3.51 6.04
N ASP A 308 -16.87 -3.33 6.32
CA ASP A 308 -16.39 -2.78 7.59
C ASP A 308 -16.51 -1.25 7.63
N ASP A 309 -17.29 -0.72 8.56
CA ASP A 309 -17.48 0.73 8.79
C ASP A 309 -16.15 1.46 9.09
N HIS A 310 -15.10 0.74 9.53
CA HIS A 310 -13.75 1.30 9.77
C HIS A 310 -12.91 1.46 8.50
N ILE A 311 -13.47 1.13 7.34
CA ILE A 311 -12.89 1.29 5.99
C ILE A 311 -11.43 0.81 5.94
N PRO A 312 -11.16 -0.52 6.06
CA PRO A 312 -9.79 -1.06 6.05
C PRO A 312 -9.01 -0.78 4.76
N MET A 313 -9.71 -0.48 3.66
CA MET A 313 -9.08 -0.17 2.37
C MET A 313 -8.59 1.28 2.26
N LEU A 314 -8.88 2.14 3.24
CA LEU A 314 -8.46 3.55 3.23
C LEU A 314 -7.14 3.74 3.97
N ASN A 315 -6.12 4.26 3.30
CA ASN A 315 -4.91 4.75 3.96
C ASN A 315 -5.21 6.04 4.73
N LYS A 316 -5.57 5.90 6.02
CA LYS A 316 -5.97 7.03 6.86
C LYS A 316 -4.84 8.04 7.09
N ALA A 317 -3.59 7.60 7.05
CA ALA A 317 -2.44 8.48 7.24
C ALA A 317 -2.30 9.52 6.11
N LEU A 318 -2.48 9.09 4.84
CA LEU A 318 -2.29 9.93 3.65
C LEU A 318 -3.59 10.43 3.03
N GLN A 319 -4.68 9.68 3.18
CA GLN A 319 -5.97 9.96 2.50
C GLN A 319 -7.06 10.43 3.45
N GLY A 320 -6.94 10.15 4.75
CA GLY A 320 -7.84 10.64 5.77
C GLY A 320 -7.74 12.16 5.89
N LEU A 321 -8.87 12.86 5.83
CA LEU A 321 -8.93 14.31 5.96
C LEU A 321 -9.84 14.67 7.15
N TYR A 322 -9.26 15.32 8.15
CA TYR A 322 -9.94 15.64 9.40
C TYR A 322 -9.77 17.11 9.74
N PRO A 323 -10.77 17.76 10.35
CA PRO A 323 -10.54 19.05 10.98
C PRO A 323 -9.44 18.91 12.04
N PRO A 324 -8.37 19.73 12.01
CA PRO A 324 -7.27 19.58 12.97
C PRO A 324 -7.69 19.87 14.42
N GLY A 325 -8.78 20.56 14.62
CA GLY A 325 -9.22 20.95 15.94
C GLY A 325 -8.13 21.72 16.69
N SER A 326 -8.07 21.55 17.98
CA SER A 326 -7.11 22.26 18.83
C SER A 326 -5.63 21.95 18.54
N THR A 327 -5.29 20.98 17.68
CA THR A 327 -3.89 20.79 17.24
C THR A 327 -3.40 21.94 16.35
N LEU A 328 -4.30 22.79 15.84
CA LEU A 328 -3.95 24.00 15.09
C LEU A 328 -3.49 25.17 15.98
N LYS A 329 -3.78 25.15 17.29
CA LYS A 329 -3.47 26.27 18.18
C LYS A 329 -1.99 26.67 18.25
N PRO A 330 -1.03 25.75 18.21
CA PRO A 330 0.39 26.10 18.04
C PRO A 330 0.68 26.95 16.79
N VAL A 331 0.04 26.62 15.66
CA VAL A 331 0.13 27.39 14.40
C VAL A 331 -0.45 28.80 14.58
N ALA A 332 -1.63 28.90 15.21
CA ALA A 332 -2.26 30.19 15.49
C ALA A 332 -1.41 31.01 16.44
N GLY A 333 -0.79 30.39 17.46
CA GLY A 333 0.15 31.05 18.36
C GLY A 333 1.36 31.66 17.64
N LEU A 334 2.00 30.90 16.75
CA LEU A 334 3.10 31.40 15.91
C LEU A 334 2.68 32.57 15.00
N ALA A 335 1.47 32.48 14.44
CA ALA A 335 0.94 33.58 13.63
C ALA A 335 0.69 34.85 14.47
N MET A 336 0.16 34.69 15.69
CA MET A 336 -0.05 35.78 16.62
C MET A 336 1.28 36.45 17.01
N LEU A 337 2.28 35.69 17.36
CA LEU A 337 3.65 36.18 17.65
C LEU A 337 4.26 36.91 16.46
N ARG A 338 4.11 36.39 15.24
CA ARG A 338 4.57 37.05 13.99
C ARG A 338 3.88 38.39 13.76
N GLN A 339 2.63 38.56 14.23
CA GLN A 339 1.86 39.81 14.18
C GLN A 339 2.10 40.73 15.40
N GLY A 340 3.09 40.40 16.25
CA GLY A 340 3.48 41.23 17.39
C GLY A 340 2.56 41.13 18.61
N ILE A 341 1.78 40.05 18.73
CA ILE A 341 1.05 39.77 19.97
C ILE A 341 2.07 39.37 21.05
N ASP A 342 2.05 40.06 22.17
CA ASP A 342 2.83 39.73 23.36
C ASP A 342 2.37 38.36 23.91
N PRO A 343 3.27 37.36 24.06
CA PRO A 343 2.91 36.07 24.61
C PRO A 343 2.38 36.12 26.05
N ASP A 344 2.71 37.14 26.80
CA ASP A 344 2.27 37.33 28.19
C ASP A 344 0.97 38.17 28.30
N GLU A 345 0.47 38.69 27.17
CA GLU A 345 -0.83 39.34 27.12
C GLU A 345 -1.97 38.39 27.50
N THR A 346 -2.76 38.76 28.50
CA THR A 346 -3.82 37.89 29.05
C THR A 346 -5.19 38.19 28.51
N VAL A 347 -6.00 37.12 28.35
CA VAL A 347 -7.44 37.18 28.06
C VAL A 347 -8.21 36.45 29.16
N VAL A 348 -9.27 37.08 29.65
CA VAL A 348 -10.15 36.47 30.68
C VAL A 348 -11.14 35.51 30.03
N CYS A 349 -11.03 34.22 30.36
CA CYS A 349 -11.92 33.17 29.88
C CYS A 349 -13.02 32.81 30.88
N ASN A 350 -14.23 33.31 30.65
CA ASN A 350 -15.44 33.01 31.42
C ASN A 350 -16.26 31.85 30.81
N GLY A 351 -15.65 30.97 29.99
CA GLY A 351 -16.29 29.80 29.36
C GLY A 351 -16.78 30.03 27.94
N GLY A 352 -16.50 31.19 27.33
CA GLY A 352 -16.82 31.46 25.92
C GLY A 352 -16.45 32.87 25.49
N TYR A 353 -16.62 33.13 24.21
CA TYR A 353 -16.38 34.42 23.55
C TYR A 353 -17.65 34.88 22.83
N ARG A 354 -18.12 36.10 23.09
CA ARG A 354 -19.31 36.66 22.47
C ARG A 354 -18.95 37.39 21.16
N LEU A 355 -19.67 37.04 20.10
CA LEU A 355 -19.63 37.74 18.83
C LEU A 355 -21.08 38.06 18.42
N GLY A 356 -21.47 39.31 18.48
CA GLY A 356 -22.88 39.72 18.30
C GLY A 356 -23.81 38.97 19.26
N ASN A 357 -24.83 38.33 18.73
CA ASN A 357 -25.82 37.57 19.52
C ASN A 357 -25.37 36.11 19.81
N ARG A 358 -24.22 35.66 19.29
CA ARG A 358 -23.74 34.28 19.43
C ARG A 358 -22.61 34.19 20.44
N VAL A 359 -22.65 33.15 21.29
CA VAL A 359 -21.54 32.78 22.17
C VAL A 359 -20.83 31.56 21.62
N PHE A 360 -19.55 31.71 21.30
CA PHE A 360 -18.64 30.64 20.94
C PHE A 360 -18.06 30.02 22.21
N LYS A 361 -18.41 28.76 22.49
CA LYS A 361 -18.09 28.11 23.77
C LYS A 361 -16.62 27.75 23.88
N CYS A 362 -16.07 27.88 25.09
CA CYS A 362 -14.82 27.28 25.50
C CYS A 362 -15.05 25.91 26.16
N LEU A 363 -13.96 25.13 26.37
CA LEU A 363 -14.01 23.84 27.04
C LEU A 363 -14.23 23.95 28.55
N GLY A 364 -13.88 25.10 29.14
CA GLY A 364 -14.05 25.39 30.57
C GLY A 364 -13.94 26.88 30.84
N ARG A 365 -14.03 27.27 32.12
CA ARG A 365 -13.74 28.61 32.62
C ARG A 365 -12.30 28.62 33.10
N HIS A 366 -11.39 29.30 32.38
CA HIS A 366 -9.95 29.21 32.62
C HIS A 366 -9.38 30.42 33.41
N GLY A 367 -10.19 31.46 33.62
CA GLY A 367 -9.72 32.72 34.22
C GLY A 367 -8.84 33.53 33.26
N ALA A 368 -7.92 34.30 33.79
CA ALA A 368 -6.91 34.99 32.99
C ALA A 368 -5.90 33.97 32.45
N VAL A 369 -5.70 33.99 31.15
CA VAL A 369 -4.77 33.09 30.44
C VAL A 369 -3.93 33.89 29.45
N ASP A 370 -2.64 33.68 29.50
CA ASP A 370 -1.65 34.07 28.49
C ASP A 370 -1.54 33.02 27.37
N MET A 371 -0.64 33.19 26.42
CA MET A 371 -0.49 32.26 25.27
C MET A 371 -0.09 30.86 25.72
N ARG A 372 0.92 30.71 26.60
CA ARG A 372 1.40 29.41 27.10
C ARG A 372 0.29 28.67 27.84
N THR A 373 -0.39 29.34 28.75
CA THR A 373 -1.55 28.80 29.50
C THR A 373 -2.73 28.47 28.58
N ALA A 374 -2.97 29.28 27.56
CA ALA A 374 -4.04 29.05 26.58
C ALA A 374 -3.74 27.79 25.71
N ILE A 375 -2.49 27.53 25.34
CA ILE A 375 -2.08 26.29 24.69
C ILE A 375 -2.23 25.12 25.65
N MET A 376 -1.73 25.24 26.89
CA MET A 376 -1.76 24.21 27.94
C MET A 376 -3.20 23.74 28.22
N LYS A 377 -4.11 24.68 28.51
CA LYS A 377 -5.52 24.41 28.84
C LYS A 377 -6.41 24.26 27.61
N SER A 378 -5.83 24.42 26.39
CA SER A 378 -6.59 24.44 25.14
C SER A 378 -7.72 25.48 25.12
N CYS A 379 -7.49 26.68 25.67
CA CYS A 379 -8.49 27.73 25.83
C CYS A 379 -8.95 28.30 24.48
N ASN A 380 -10.19 28.05 24.09
CA ASN A 380 -10.74 28.61 22.84
C ASN A 380 -10.91 30.14 22.94
N THR A 381 -11.29 30.67 24.12
CA THR A 381 -11.57 32.10 24.31
C THR A 381 -10.36 32.96 23.97
N TYR A 382 -9.15 32.56 24.39
CA TYR A 382 -7.92 33.26 24.04
C TYR A 382 -7.73 33.30 22.51
N PHE A 383 -7.80 32.14 21.87
CA PHE A 383 -7.61 32.04 20.42
C PHE A 383 -8.72 32.74 19.62
N TYR A 384 -9.95 32.80 20.13
CA TYR A 384 -11.01 33.62 19.52
C TYR A 384 -10.69 35.10 19.57
N ALA A 385 -10.29 35.61 20.73
CA ALA A 385 -9.98 37.02 20.92
C ALA A 385 -8.80 37.47 20.05
N MET A 386 -7.68 36.77 20.17
CA MET A 386 -6.45 37.11 19.46
C MET A 386 -6.54 36.79 17.94
N GLY A 387 -7.20 35.68 17.58
CA GLY A 387 -7.43 35.33 16.18
C GLY A 387 -8.32 36.33 15.44
N ARG A 388 -9.35 36.88 16.13
CA ARG A 388 -10.18 37.97 15.60
C ARG A 388 -9.34 39.23 15.38
N ARG A 389 -8.45 39.55 16.34
CA ARG A 389 -7.59 40.76 16.30
C ARG A 389 -6.66 40.74 15.10
N ILE A 390 -6.02 39.58 14.78
CA ILE A 390 -5.05 39.49 13.69
C ILE A 390 -5.69 39.08 12.35
N GLY A 391 -6.90 38.49 12.37
CA GLY A 391 -7.55 37.94 11.17
C GLY A 391 -6.96 36.62 10.72
N TYR A 392 -7.79 35.77 10.09
CA TYR A 392 -7.36 34.42 9.66
C TYR A 392 -6.42 34.44 8.45
N ASP A 393 -6.48 35.48 7.63
CA ASP A 393 -5.57 35.65 6.48
C ASP A 393 -4.10 35.81 6.88
N ASN A 394 -3.82 36.18 8.14
CA ASN A 394 -2.48 36.19 8.73
C ASN A 394 -2.11 34.82 9.36
N ILE A 395 -3.09 33.97 9.66
CA ILE A 395 -2.87 32.62 10.21
C ILE A 395 -2.63 31.59 9.09
N ALA A 396 -3.39 31.67 8.02
CA ALA A 396 -3.36 30.72 6.92
C ALA A 396 -1.96 30.55 6.29
N PRO A 397 -1.16 31.60 6.00
CA PRO A 397 0.19 31.46 5.48
C PRO A 397 1.12 30.69 6.42
N VAL A 398 1.00 30.91 7.75
CA VAL A 398 1.76 30.19 8.78
C VAL A 398 1.42 28.70 8.77
N GLY A 399 0.13 28.36 8.64
CA GLY A 399 -0.29 26.97 8.50
C GLY A 399 0.32 26.29 7.28
N ARG A 400 0.35 26.98 6.13
CA ARG A 400 0.99 26.47 4.92
C ARG A 400 2.51 26.32 5.09
N GLU A 401 3.20 27.31 5.66
CA GLU A 401 4.63 27.23 5.96
C GLU A 401 4.98 26.02 6.86
N LEU A 402 4.07 25.67 7.75
CA LEU A 402 4.21 24.50 8.62
C LEU A 402 3.76 23.18 7.97
N GLY A 403 3.37 23.19 6.68
CA GLY A 403 3.08 21.99 5.89
C GLY A 403 1.61 21.64 5.73
N LEU A 404 0.69 22.41 6.31
CA LEU A 404 -0.74 22.18 6.13
C LEU A 404 -1.19 22.62 4.73
N GLY A 405 -2.03 21.83 4.07
CA GLY A 405 -2.50 22.10 2.71
C GLY A 405 -1.42 22.02 1.63
N GLN A 406 -0.22 21.52 1.97
CA GLN A 406 0.87 21.31 1.03
C GLN A 406 0.86 19.90 0.44
N GLU A 407 1.26 19.81 -0.81
CA GLU A 407 1.60 18.57 -1.50
C GLU A 407 3.06 18.19 -1.23
N PHE A 408 3.31 16.92 -0.90
CA PHE A 408 4.65 16.39 -0.70
C PHE A 408 4.96 15.36 -1.78
N SER A 409 6.17 15.43 -2.36
CA SER A 409 6.62 14.49 -3.39
C SER A 409 6.97 13.12 -2.79
N LEU A 410 5.94 12.36 -2.41
CA LEU A 410 6.06 11.00 -1.92
C LEU A 410 5.64 10.01 -3.01
N PRO A 411 6.31 8.85 -3.13
CA PRO A 411 6.00 7.85 -4.13
C PRO A 411 4.78 7.00 -3.72
N PHE A 412 3.63 7.64 -3.52
CA PHE A 412 2.36 6.94 -3.26
C PHE A 412 1.35 7.29 -4.37
N PRO A 413 0.57 6.30 -4.85
CA PRO A 413 -0.33 6.51 -5.99
C PRO A 413 -1.51 7.42 -5.65
N SER A 414 -1.84 7.57 -4.37
CA SER A 414 -2.97 8.37 -3.92
C SER A 414 -2.65 9.06 -2.59
N GLN A 415 -2.67 10.39 -2.61
CA GLN A 415 -2.53 11.26 -1.46
C GLN A 415 -3.66 12.28 -1.49
N ARG A 416 -4.13 12.70 -0.33
CA ARG A 416 -5.10 13.80 -0.21
C ARG A 416 -4.46 14.93 0.56
N TYR A 417 -4.50 16.09 -0.04
CA TYR A 417 -3.99 17.32 0.54
C TYR A 417 -5.16 18.06 1.17
N GLY A 418 -5.00 18.43 2.43
CA GLY A 418 -6.01 19.17 3.15
C GLY A 418 -6.27 20.56 2.56
N THR A 419 -7.06 21.35 3.27
CA THR A 419 -7.37 22.72 2.88
C THR A 419 -7.00 23.65 4.02
N VAL A 420 -6.16 24.65 3.74
CA VAL A 420 -5.97 25.81 4.60
C VAL A 420 -6.69 26.98 3.93
N PRO A 421 -7.93 27.29 4.38
CA PRO A 421 -8.74 28.33 3.75
C PRO A 421 -8.17 29.72 4.03
N ASP A 422 -8.53 30.68 3.19
CA ASP A 422 -8.38 32.12 3.40
C ASP A 422 -9.55 32.85 2.72
N SER A 423 -9.57 34.19 2.81
CA SER A 423 -10.63 35.00 2.20
C SER A 423 -10.73 34.77 0.70
N ALA A 424 -9.60 34.68 0.01
CA ALA A 424 -9.55 34.45 -1.42
C ALA A 424 -10.05 33.05 -1.80
N TRP A 425 -9.67 32.01 -1.02
CA TRP A 425 -10.16 30.65 -1.21
C TRP A 425 -11.68 30.56 -1.05
N LYS A 426 -12.25 31.19 -0.02
CA LYS A 426 -13.70 31.15 0.22
C LYS A 426 -14.46 31.85 -0.91
N MET A 427 -13.96 33.01 -1.36
CA MET A 427 -14.53 33.74 -2.49
C MET A 427 -14.53 32.89 -3.77
N ARG A 428 -13.39 32.27 -4.12
CA ARG A 428 -13.28 31.41 -5.31
C ARG A 428 -14.20 30.19 -5.27
N LYS A 429 -14.35 29.58 -4.07
CA LYS A 429 -15.05 28.29 -3.94
C LYS A 429 -16.55 28.41 -3.74
N TYR A 430 -16.99 29.45 -3.02
CA TYR A 430 -18.38 29.60 -2.58
C TYR A 430 -19.01 30.93 -3.03
N ASP A 431 -18.27 31.84 -3.65
CA ASP A 431 -18.69 33.21 -3.96
C ASP A 431 -19.22 33.96 -2.73
N GLN A 432 -18.53 33.80 -1.60
CA GLN A 432 -18.90 34.36 -0.31
C GLN A 432 -17.71 35.05 0.34
N LYS A 433 -17.96 36.20 0.96
CA LYS A 433 -16.97 36.91 1.76
C LYS A 433 -16.64 36.11 3.05
N TRP A 434 -15.38 36.20 3.46
CA TRP A 434 -14.95 35.69 4.77
C TRP A 434 -15.59 36.47 5.90
N THR A 435 -16.09 35.79 6.93
CA THR A 435 -16.74 36.40 8.08
C THR A 435 -15.92 36.26 9.36
N GLU A 436 -16.17 37.09 10.38
CA GLU A 436 -15.55 36.92 11.69
C GLU A 436 -15.86 35.53 12.30
N SER A 437 -17.08 35.01 12.06
CA SER A 437 -17.44 33.65 12.50
C SER A 437 -16.57 32.56 11.84
N ASP A 438 -16.16 32.74 10.56
CA ASP A 438 -15.23 31.83 9.91
C ASP A 438 -13.87 31.88 10.59
N THR A 439 -13.38 33.08 10.93
CA THR A 439 -12.13 33.27 11.69
C THR A 439 -12.19 32.53 13.03
N LEU A 440 -13.24 32.69 13.79
CA LEU A 440 -13.38 32.03 15.10
C LEU A 440 -13.42 30.51 15.00
N ASN A 441 -14.09 29.97 13.97
CA ASN A 441 -14.07 28.53 13.74
C ASN A 441 -12.69 28.04 13.29
N ALA A 442 -12.08 28.72 12.30
CA ALA A 442 -10.84 28.30 11.68
C ALA A 442 -9.64 28.38 12.63
N VAL A 443 -9.56 29.42 13.52
CA VAL A 443 -8.44 29.57 14.46
C VAL A 443 -8.33 28.44 15.48
N ILE A 444 -9.43 27.73 15.75
CA ILE A 444 -9.43 26.55 16.62
C ILE A 444 -9.43 25.23 15.82
N GLY A 445 -9.15 25.29 14.51
CA GLY A 445 -9.04 24.13 13.64
C GLY A 445 -10.38 23.50 13.27
N GLN A 446 -11.44 24.28 13.18
CA GLN A 446 -12.79 23.87 12.78
C GLN A 446 -13.25 24.62 11.52
N GLY A 447 -14.42 24.31 11.01
CA GLY A 447 -14.97 24.95 9.81
C GLY A 447 -14.39 24.37 8.53
N TYR A 448 -13.79 25.20 7.68
CA TYR A 448 -13.30 24.78 6.35
C TYR A 448 -11.90 24.17 6.36
N ILE A 449 -11.15 24.30 7.46
CA ILE A 449 -9.79 23.73 7.54
C ILE A 449 -9.84 22.22 7.75
N ILE A 450 -9.15 21.50 6.89
CA ILE A 450 -8.95 20.05 6.99
C ILE A 450 -7.49 19.70 6.68
N ALA A 451 -6.97 18.69 7.36
CA ALA A 451 -5.60 18.20 7.20
C ALA A 451 -5.56 16.69 7.32
N SER A 452 -4.57 16.06 6.67
CA SER A 452 -4.27 14.65 6.88
C SER A 452 -3.41 14.45 8.14
N PRO A 453 -3.43 13.26 8.76
CA PRO A 453 -2.52 12.92 9.86
C PRO A 453 -1.05 13.10 9.48
N PHE A 454 -0.71 12.83 8.24
CA PHE A 454 0.62 13.06 7.69
C PHE A 454 1.03 14.53 7.77
N GLN A 455 0.18 15.44 7.32
CA GLN A 455 0.43 16.88 7.38
C GLN A 455 0.53 17.40 8.82
N LEU A 456 -0.26 16.84 9.75
CA LEU A 456 -0.15 17.17 11.17
C LEU A 456 1.18 16.73 11.77
N ALA A 457 1.73 15.59 11.33
CA ALA A 457 3.05 15.13 11.75
C ALA A 457 4.17 16.02 11.19
N VAL A 458 4.07 16.46 9.92
CA VAL A 458 5.01 17.44 9.33
C VAL A 458 4.97 18.76 10.10
N MET A 459 3.77 19.25 10.41
CA MET A 459 3.59 20.45 11.24
C MET A 459 4.29 20.31 12.60
N ALA A 460 4.10 19.18 13.28
CA ALA A 460 4.75 18.91 14.57
C ALA A 460 6.28 18.85 14.42
N ALA A 461 6.79 18.20 13.37
CA ALA A 461 8.23 18.13 13.10
C ALA A 461 8.84 19.50 12.82
N ARG A 462 8.16 20.35 12.07
CA ARG A 462 8.62 21.72 11.77
C ARG A 462 8.57 22.62 13.02
N ILE A 463 7.53 22.56 13.81
CA ILE A 463 7.45 23.32 15.07
C ILE A 463 8.52 22.88 16.05
N SER A 464 8.75 21.57 16.20
CA SER A 464 9.71 21.03 17.18
C SER A 464 11.15 21.36 16.82
N SER A 465 11.53 21.19 15.55
CA SER A 465 12.91 21.42 15.11
C SER A 465 13.23 22.88 14.72
N GLY A 466 12.23 23.65 14.32
CA GLY A 466 12.43 24.96 13.67
C GLY A 466 12.96 24.86 12.24
N LEU A 467 12.94 23.65 11.67
CA LEU A 467 13.48 23.39 10.33
C LEU A 467 12.34 23.12 9.34
N ASN A 468 12.53 23.58 8.11
CA ASN A 468 11.62 23.26 6.99
C ASN A 468 11.94 21.87 6.45
N VAL A 469 11.73 20.85 7.31
CA VAL A 469 11.98 19.46 6.92
C VAL A 469 11.07 19.03 5.77
N GLN A 470 11.64 18.27 4.83
CA GLN A 470 10.89 17.65 3.74
C GLN A 470 10.72 16.17 4.03
N PRO A 471 9.47 15.66 3.96
CA PRO A 471 9.20 14.25 4.16
C PRO A 471 9.95 13.37 3.17
N GLU A 472 10.61 12.33 3.67
CA GLU A 472 11.35 11.38 2.85
C GLU A 472 11.07 9.94 3.29
N ILE A 473 10.71 9.08 2.32
CA ILE A 473 10.44 7.65 2.55
C ILE A 473 11.55 6.75 2.01
N LEU A 474 12.31 7.22 1.01
CA LEU A 474 13.41 6.47 0.42
C LEU A 474 14.71 6.87 1.12
N LEU A 475 15.49 5.90 1.59
CA LEU A 475 16.78 6.19 2.19
C LEU A 475 17.78 6.59 1.08
N LYS A 476 18.15 7.85 1.08
CA LYS A 476 19.10 8.45 0.12
C LYS A 476 19.99 9.49 0.79
N LYS A 477 21.04 9.93 0.10
CA LYS A 477 21.87 11.07 0.56
C LYS A 477 21.00 12.32 0.70
N ARG A 478 21.13 13.02 1.80
CA ARG A 478 20.27 14.13 2.19
C ARG A 478 20.94 15.48 2.07
N VAL A 479 20.10 16.49 1.87
CA VAL A 479 20.45 17.89 2.04
C VAL A 479 19.89 18.34 3.39
N ALA A 480 20.70 19.05 4.18
CA ALA A 480 20.24 19.56 5.47
C ALA A 480 19.04 20.50 5.29
N PRO A 481 17.97 20.34 6.08
CA PRO A 481 16.81 21.21 6.01
C PRO A 481 17.19 22.66 6.37
N LYS A 482 16.57 23.62 5.68
CA LYS A 482 16.74 25.04 5.99
C LYS A 482 15.93 25.42 7.25
N PRO A 483 16.36 26.40 8.04
CA PRO A 483 15.54 26.96 9.10
C PRO A 483 14.21 27.50 8.56
N LEU A 484 13.18 27.47 9.39
CA LEU A 484 11.93 28.19 9.16
C LEU A 484 12.14 29.71 9.32
N SER A 485 11.17 30.48 8.87
CA SER A 485 11.20 31.95 8.97
C SER A 485 10.86 32.52 10.36
N PHE A 486 10.66 31.66 11.37
CA PHE A 486 10.31 32.08 12.72
C PHE A 486 11.54 32.36 13.56
N PRO A 487 11.54 33.46 14.36
CA PRO A 487 12.49 33.63 15.44
C PRO A 487 12.43 32.46 16.43
N THR A 488 13.57 32.08 17.00
CA THR A 488 13.65 30.97 17.96
C THR A 488 12.75 31.22 19.17
N GLU A 489 12.69 32.46 19.65
CA GLU A 489 11.88 32.90 20.79
C GLU A 489 10.37 32.62 20.55
N HIS A 490 9.88 32.81 19.32
CA HIS A 490 8.50 32.49 18.96
C HIS A 490 8.22 30.99 19.02
N LEU A 491 9.17 30.19 18.52
CA LEU A 491 9.06 28.72 18.58
C LEU A 491 9.09 28.23 20.02
N ASP A 492 9.93 28.82 20.86
CA ASP A 492 10.07 28.43 22.27
C ASP A 492 8.81 28.72 23.07
N VAL A 493 8.17 29.89 22.89
CA VAL A 493 6.87 30.19 23.51
C VAL A 493 5.85 29.09 23.21
N VAL A 494 5.76 28.67 21.95
CA VAL A 494 4.80 27.64 21.53
C VAL A 494 5.19 26.26 22.04
N ARG A 495 6.48 25.90 22.00
CA ARG A 495 7.03 24.63 22.53
C ARG A 495 6.81 24.54 24.05
N ASP A 496 7.01 25.63 24.79
CA ASP A 496 6.71 25.72 26.23
C ASP A 496 5.25 25.45 26.50
N GLY A 497 4.33 26.11 25.76
CA GLY A 497 2.92 25.83 25.86
C GLY A 497 2.57 24.39 25.59
N MET A 498 3.18 23.76 24.55
CA MET A 498 3.00 22.34 24.25
C MET A 498 3.63 21.42 25.31
N ASN A 499 4.75 21.81 25.91
CA ASN A 499 5.35 21.10 27.05
C ASN A 499 4.39 21.08 28.24
N LEU A 500 3.80 22.22 28.60
CA LEU A 500 2.84 22.35 29.68
C LEU A 500 1.56 21.50 29.46
N VAL A 501 1.17 21.21 28.21
CA VAL A 501 0.04 20.30 27.90
C VAL A 501 0.23 18.91 28.51
N VAL A 502 1.48 18.42 28.54
CA VAL A 502 1.83 17.06 28.98
C VAL A 502 2.45 17.06 30.37
N ASN A 503 3.37 17.97 30.64
CA ASN A 503 4.20 17.96 31.87
C ASN A 503 3.72 18.97 32.93
N GLY A 504 2.80 19.89 32.55
CA GLY A 504 2.10 20.80 33.47
C GLY A 504 0.69 20.32 33.82
N ALA A 505 -0.19 21.25 34.24
CA ALA A 505 -1.61 20.97 34.50
C ALA A 505 -2.46 21.01 33.20
N GLY A 506 -1.97 20.38 32.15
CA GLY A 506 -2.54 20.43 30.80
C GLY A 506 -3.50 19.29 30.46
N THR A 507 -3.95 19.28 29.21
CA THR A 507 -4.99 18.35 28.75
C THR A 507 -4.49 16.90 28.52
N ALA A 508 -3.16 16.64 28.50
CA ALA A 508 -2.58 15.32 28.26
C ALA A 508 -1.66 14.83 29.40
N VAL A 509 -1.82 15.33 30.61
CA VAL A 509 -0.98 14.99 31.78
C VAL A 509 -0.89 13.46 32.05
N ARG A 510 -1.98 12.73 31.77
CA ARG A 510 -2.01 11.26 31.93
C ARG A 510 -1.15 10.51 30.91
N SER A 511 -0.70 11.17 29.85
CA SER A 511 0.16 10.61 28.81
C SER A 511 1.61 11.08 28.94
N LYS A 512 2.05 11.56 30.10
CA LYS A 512 3.45 11.87 30.41
C LYS A 512 4.30 10.61 30.22
N LEU A 513 5.47 10.74 29.56
CA LEU A 513 6.42 9.65 29.43
C LEU A 513 6.94 9.21 30.81
N GLN A 514 7.01 7.91 31.02
CA GLN A 514 7.58 7.32 32.22
C GLN A 514 9.04 6.89 31.94
N LEU A 515 9.83 7.84 31.44
CA LEU A 515 11.22 7.65 31.06
C LEU A 515 12.09 8.64 31.83
N GLU A 516 13.27 8.21 32.22
CA GLU A 516 14.24 9.07 32.90
C GLU A 516 14.83 10.09 31.91
N ASN A 517 14.79 11.37 32.28
CA ASN A 517 15.34 12.49 31.51
C ASN A 517 14.77 12.73 30.11
N ILE A 518 13.68 12.04 29.73
CA ILE A 518 13.03 12.21 28.44
C ILE A 518 11.57 12.64 28.65
N THR A 519 11.26 13.81 28.17
CA THR A 519 9.90 14.38 28.25
C THR A 519 9.32 14.59 26.85
N MET A 520 7.99 14.47 26.74
CA MET A 520 7.24 14.73 25.53
C MET A 520 6.48 16.04 25.67
N ALA A 521 6.48 16.86 24.62
CA ALA A 521 5.54 17.97 24.45
C ALA A 521 4.49 17.60 23.42
N GLY A 522 3.30 18.19 23.50
CA GLY A 522 2.26 17.89 22.53
C GLY A 522 1.02 18.77 22.61
N LYS A 523 0.05 18.49 21.75
CA LYS A 523 -1.24 19.19 21.74
C LYS A 523 -2.35 18.22 21.40
N THR A 524 -3.35 18.16 22.28
CA THR A 524 -4.60 17.41 22.05
C THR A 524 -5.52 18.14 21.09
N GLY A 525 -6.22 17.39 20.25
CA GLY A 525 -7.29 17.87 19.37
C GLY A 525 -8.54 17.02 19.50
N THR A 526 -9.67 17.62 19.22
CA THR A 526 -10.96 16.96 19.03
C THR A 526 -11.59 17.57 17.80
N ALA A 527 -11.87 16.73 16.80
CA ALA A 527 -12.52 17.14 15.57
C ALA A 527 -13.99 16.73 15.59
N GLN A 528 -14.89 17.72 15.50
CA GLN A 528 -16.33 17.47 15.49
C GLN A 528 -16.76 16.86 14.16
N VAL A 529 -17.46 15.72 14.22
CA VAL A 529 -18.00 15.03 13.03
C VAL A 529 -19.34 15.63 12.61
N ARG A 530 -20.15 16.09 13.57
CA ARG A 530 -21.46 16.70 13.32
C ARG A 530 -21.73 17.90 14.22
N ARG A 531 -22.66 18.75 13.77
CA ARG A 531 -23.18 19.80 14.62
C ARG A 531 -24.04 19.20 15.76
N ILE A 532 -23.58 19.31 17.00
CA ILE A 532 -24.27 18.75 18.16
C ILE A 532 -25.10 19.88 18.82
N ALA A 533 -26.41 19.70 18.95
CA ALA A 533 -27.27 20.55 19.76
C ALA A 533 -26.98 20.32 21.25
N GLY A 534 -26.83 21.40 22.00
CA GLY A 534 -26.36 21.59 23.39
C GLY A 534 -26.35 20.41 24.38
N ALA A 535 -27.42 19.63 24.53
CA ALA A 535 -27.55 18.60 25.57
C ALA A 535 -26.87 17.26 25.26
N GLN A 536 -26.41 17.05 24.02
CA GLN A 536 -25.87 15.75 23.57
C GLN A 536 -24.34 15.69 23.50
N ARG A 537 -23.62 16.70 24.00
CA ARG A 537 -22.14 16.69 24.03
C ARG A 537 -21.67 15.62 25.00
N GLY A 538 -20.87 14.69 24.52
CA GLY A 538 -20.29 13.63 25.34
C GLY A 538 -21.13 12.35 25.47
N GLN A 539 -22.31 12.27 24.85
CA GLN A 539 -23.07 11.03 24.80
C GLN A 539 -22.48 10.08 23.74
N SER A 540 -22.25 8.84 24.13
CA SER A 540 -21.77 7.75 23.28
C SER A 540 -22.88 7.28 22.34
N GLY A 541 -23.10 8.00 21.24
CA GLY A 541 -23.92 7.52 20.12
C GLY A 541 -23.21 6.44 19.31
N ALA A 542 -23.84 5.97 18.20
CA ALA A 542 -23.21 5.05 17.27
C ALA A 542 -21.79 5.54 16.88
N TRP A 543 -20.85 4.62 16.75
CA TRP A 543 -19.42 4.90 16.52
C TRP A 543 -19.19 6.00 15.47
N LYS A 544 -19.79 5.90 14.30
CA LYS A 544 -19.65 6.83 13.17
C LYS A 544 -20.05 8.30 13.44
N TYR A 545 -20.70 8.58 14.55
CA TYR A 545 -21.12 9.93 14.91
C TYR A 545 -20.28 10.55 16.05
N ARG A 546 -19.32 9.81 16.60
CA ARG A 546 -18.43 10.31 17.65
C ARG A 546 -17.38 11.24 17.06
N ASP A 547 -16.87 12.17 17.86
CA ASP A 547 -15.81 13.07 17.45
C ASP A 547 -14.48 12.31 17.27
N HIS A 548 -13.62 12.77 16.36
CA HIS A 548 -12.28 12.21 16.21
C HIS A 548 -11.35 12.70 17.31
N GLY A 549 -10.44 11.83 17.77
CA GLY A 549 -9.38 12.17 18.71
C GLY A 549 -8.04 12.38 17.99
N LEU A 550 -7.39 13.52 18.23
CA LEU A 550 -6.10 13.86 17.60
C LEU A 550 -5.08 14.21 18.67
N PHE A 551 -3.82 13.86 18.41
CA PHE A 551 -2.71 14.30 19.22
C PHE A 551 -1.48 14.49 18.34
N VAL A 552 -0.82 15.64 18.46
CA VAL A 552 0.48 15.91 17.85
C VAL A 552 1.50 16.12 18.95
N CYS A 553 2.70 15.60 18.79
CA CYS A 553 3.72 15.65 19.83
C CYS A 553 5.13 15.57 19.27
N PHE A 554 6.09 15.84 20.14
CA PHE A 554 7.51 15.63 19.88
C PHE A 554 8.25 15.26 21.18
N ALA A 555 9.37 14.61 21.05
CA ALA A 555 10.28 14.24 22.12
C ALA A 555 11.74 14.11 21.63
N PRO A 556 12.74 14.35 22.51
CA PRO A 556 12.67 15.00 23.82
C PRO A 556 12.29 16.48 23.70
N VAL A 557 11.77 17.09 24.78
CA VAL A 557 11.46 18.53 24.77
C VAL A 557 12.71 19.40 24.64
N ALA A 558 13.76 19.03 25.38
CA ALA A 558 15.01 19.81 25.42
C ALA A 558 15.80 19.77 24.10
N ALA A 559 15.74 18.65 23.38
CA ALA A 559 16.45 18.44 22.10
C ALA A 559 15.56 17.61 21.17
N PRO A 560 14.59 18.22 20.49
CA PRO A 560 13.60 17.50 19.69
C PRO A 560 14.25 16.62 18.63
N ARG A 561 13.91 15.34 18.65
CA ARG A 561 14.39 14.33 17.72
C ARG A 561 13.27 13.66 16.93
N TYR A 562 12.18 13.31 17.60
CA TYR A 562 11.05 12.63 17.00
C TYR A 562 9.80 13.47 17.15
N ALA A 563 9.03 13.58 16.07
CA ALA A 563 7.72 14.22 16.09
C ALA A 563 6.67 13.26 15.56
N ALA A 564 5.48 13.29 16.14
CA ALA A 564 4.43 12.36 15.81
C ALA A 564 3.06 13.01 15.70
N SER A 565 2.20 12.39 14.89
CA SER A 565 0.75 12.63 14.85
C SER A 565 0.03 11.31 15.03
N VAL A 566 -0.95 11.30 15.93
CA VAL A 566 -1.89 10.18 16.11
C VAL A 566 -3.30 10.73 15.92
N VAL A 567 -4.04 10.10 15.00
CA VAL A 567 -5.44 10.42 14.73
C VAL A 567 -6.27 9.16 14.89
N ILE A 568 -7.27 9.21 15.75
CA ILE A 568 -8.20 8.10 16.01
C ILE A 568 -9.59 8.54 15.57
N GLU A 569 -10.12 7.84 14.57
CA GLU A 569 -11.47 8.08 14.09
C GLU A 569 -12.48 7.74 15.18
N HIS A 570 -13.38 8.67 15.44
CA HIS A 570 -14.48 8.48 16.37
C HIS A 570 -14.05 8.11 17.82
N GLY A 571 -12.78 8.43 18.19
CA GLY A 571 -12.20 8.14 19.51
C GLY A 571 -12.62 9.09 20.64
N MET A 572 -13.60 9.98 20.41
CA MET A 572 -14.21 10.91 21.38
C MET A 572 -13.32 12.07 21.82
N GLY A 573 -12.00 11.97 21.72
CA GLY A 573 -11.09 13.05 22.10
C GLY A 573 -9.62 12.63 22.16
N GLY A 574 -8.74 13.60 21.86
CA GLY A 574 -7.30 13.35 21.72
C GLY A 574 -6.63 12.89 23.02
N ALA A 575 -7.01 13.45 24.16
CA ALA A 575 -6.45 13.07 25.45
C ALA A 575 -6.74 11.62 25.85
N ARG A 576 -7.90 11.09 25.43
CA ARG A 576 -8.36 9.74 25.78
C ARG A 576 -7.85 8.69 24.80
N ALA A 577 -7.96 8.94 23.50
CA ALA A 577 -7.69 7.94 22.46
C ALA A 577 -6.30 8.08 21.82
N ALA A 578 -5.87 9.30 21.47
CA ALA A 578 -4.67 9.50 20.67
C ALA A 578 -3.39 9.69 21.52
N ALA A 579 -3.46 10.47 22.60
CA ALA A 579 -2.28 10.78 23.42
C ALA A 579 -1.67 9.54 24.12
N PRO A 580 -2.44 8.56 24.64
CA PRO A 580 -1.86 7.32 25.19
C PRO A 580 -1.11 6.51 24.13
N ILE A 581 -1.62 6.44 22.89
CA ILE A 581 -0.95 5.74 21.79
C ILE A 581 0.36 6.44 21.45
N ALA A 582 0.36 7.77 21.32
CA ALA A 582 1.56 8.54 21.07
C ALA A 582 2.61 8.37 22.17
N LYS A 583 2.19 8.35 23.45
CA LYS A 583 3.06 8.05 24.59
C LYS A 583 3.76 6.71 24.41
N ASP A 584 3.02 5.64 24.12
CA ASP A 584 3.54 4.30 24.02
C ASP A 584 4.47 4.15 22.79
N VAL A 585 4.12 4.77 21.65
CA VAL A 585 4.94 4.80 20.43
C VAL A 585 6.27 5.54 20.66
N LEU A 586 6.24 6.68 21.37
CA LEU A 586 7.47 7.38 21.73
C LEU A 586 8.28 6.60 22.78
N THR A 587 7.62 5.93 23.74
CA THR A 587 8.31 5.05 24.68
C THR A 587 9.09 3.96 23.95
N PHE A 588 8.51 3.36 22.89
CA PHE A 588 9.18 2.34 22.08
C PHE A 588 10.51 2.80 21.47
N LEU A 589 10.61 4.08 21.10
CA LEU A 589 11.84 4.64 20.52
C LEU A 589 12.98 4.73 21.54
N TYR A 590 12.70 4.76 22.84
CA TYR A 590 13.68 4.92 23.91
C TYR A 590 13.82 3.69 24.80
N ASP A 591 12.72 2.99 25.06
CA ASP A 591 12.66 1.75 25.85
C ASP A 591 11.69 0.76 25.19
N ARG A 592 12.26 -0.08 24.31
CA ARG A 592 11.51 -1.12 23.59
C ARG A 592 10.92 -2.17 24.53
N ALA A 593 11.65 -2.54 25.60
CA ALA A 593 11.21 -3.58 26.51
C ALA A 593 9.96 -3.14 27.29
N GLN A 594 10.00 -1.94 27.87
CA GLN A 594 8.85 -1.36 28.58
C GLN A 594 7.64 -1.22 27.64
N ALA A 595 7.84 -0.72 26.42
CA ALA A 595 6.77 -0.54 25.46
C ALA A 595 6.15 -1.88 25.03
N MET A 596 6.97 -2.91 24.77
CA MET A 596 6.48 -4.23 24.38
C MET A 596 5.69 -4.89 25.51
N ALA A 597 6.17 -4.87 26.75
CA ALA A 597 5.44 -5.42 27.90
C ALA A 597 4.06 -4.75 28.08
N SER A 598 3.99 -3.41 27.90
CA SER A 598 2.73 -2.69 27.92
C SER A 598 1.79 -3.12 26.79
N LEU A 599 2.33 -3.34 25.57
CA LEU A 599 1.54 -3.75 24.41
C LEU A 599 0.96 -5.15 24.58
N GLU A 600 1.77 -6.10 25.06
CA GLU A 600 1.34 -7.49 25.27
C GLU A 600 0.19 -7.57 26.28
N ALA A 601 0.27 -6.79 27.36
CA ALA A 601 -0.81 -6.68 28.33
C ALA A 601 -2.12 -6.12 27.72
N LEU A 602 -2.01 -5.16 26.79
CA LEU A 602 -3.15 -4.61 26.07
C LEU A 602 -3.74 -5.61 25.07
N GLU A 603 -2.89 -6.31 24.32
CA GLU A 603 -3.32 -7.32 23.32
C GLU A 603 -4.05 -8.49 23.96
N ALA A 604 -3.64 -8.91 25.14
CA ALA A 604 -4.37 -9.93 25.91
C ALA A 604 -5.82 -9.50 26.16
N GLY A 605 -6.05 -8.21 26.48
CA GLY A 605 -7.39 -7.65 26.65
C GLY A 605 -8.17 -7.43 25.35
N TRP A 606 -7.51 -7.42 24.18
CA TRP A 606 -8.12 -7.18 22.88
C TRP A 606 -8.44 -8.46 22.09
N GLY A 607 -8.14 -9.63 22.62
CA GLY A 607 -8.29 -10.90 21.91
C GLY A 607 -7.09 -11.26 21.02
N GLY A 608 -5.90 -10.82 21.40
CA GLY A 608 -4.64 -11.15 20.75
C GLY A 608 -4.09 -10.08 19.81
N ASN A 609 -3.06 -10.44 19.05
CA ASN A 609 -2.40 -9.59 18.07
C ASN A 609 -3.26 -9.35 16.80
N ILE A 610 -2.72 -8.60 15.82
CA ILE A 610 -3.45 -8.26 14.58
C ILE A 610 -3.92 -9.53 13.85
N GLU A 611 -3.05 -10.52 13.68
CA GLU A 611 -3.35 -11.74 12.92
C GLU A 611 -4.46 -12.55 13.60
N GLN A 612 -4.36 -12.73 14.92
CA GLN A 612 -5.36 -13.45 15.72
C GLN A 612 -6.72 -12.76 15.65
N ARG A 613 -6.77 -11.44 15.78
CA ARG A 613 -8.01 -10.67 15.69
C ARG A 613 -8.62 -10.70 14.28
N MET A 614 -7.78 -10.63 13.23
CA MET A 614 -8.25 -10.77 11.85
C MET A 614 -8.82 -12.16 11.58
N ALA A 615 -8.15 -13.22 12.04
CA ALA A 615 -8.62 -14.59 11.93
C ALA A 615 -9.95 -14.80 12.66
N ALA A 616 -10.09 -14.29 13.90
CA ALA A 616 -11.33 -14.35 14.66
C ALA A 616 -12.47 -13.60 13.96
N LYS A 617 -12.21 -12.42 13.41
CA LYS A 617 -13.17 -11.65 12.64
C LYS A 617 -13.61 -12.40 11.37
N TYR A 618 -12.68 -13.01 10.66
CA TYR A 618 -12.95 -13.81 9.48
C TYR A 618 -13.85 -15.02 9.81
N ALA A 619 -13.53 -15.77 10.87
CA ALA A 619 -14.32 -16.90 11.34
C ALA A 619 -15.76 -16.46 11.71
N THR A 620 -15.90 -15.36 12.45
CA THR A 620 -17.21 -14.79 12.79
C THR A 620 -18.01 -14.41 11.55
N PHE A 621 -17.36 -13.81 10.56
CA PHE A 621 -18.01 -13.41 9.30
C PHE A 621 -18.47 -14.60 8.45
N GLN A 622 -17.80 -15.75 8.58
CA GLN A 622 -18.22 -17.02 7.97
C GLN A 622 -19.35 -17.73 8.75
N GLY A 623 -19.79 -17.19 9.88
CA GLY A 623 -20.78 -17.83 10.75
C GLY A 623 -20.20 -18.97 11.62
N GLN A 624 -18.86 -19.07 11.70
CA GLN A 624 -18.18 -20.00 12.60
C GLN A 624 -18.01 -19.35 13.98
N PRO A 625 -18.18 -20.07 15.11
CA PRO A 625 -17.87 -19.53 16.42
C PRO A 625 -16.37 -19.16 16.46
N ALA A 626 -16.06 -17.97 16.97
CA ALA A 626 -14.67 -17.55 17.15
C ALA A 626 -13.93 -18.60 18.02
N ALA A 627 -12.76 -19.03 17.59
CA ALA A 627 -11.91 -19.90 18.41
C ALA A 627 -11.63 -19.21 19.75
N PRO A 628 -11.72 -19.93 20.88
CA PRO A 628 -11.35 -19.36 22.17
C PRO A 628 -9.90 -18.87 22.11
N PRO A 629 -9.57 -17.78 22.82
CA PRO A 629 -8.19 -17.31 22.90
C PRO A 629 -7.29 -18.45 23.39
N PRO A 630 -6.04 -18.56 22.92
CA PRO A 630 -5.13 -19.58 23.37
C PRO A 630 -5.03 -19.50 24.88
N LEU A 631 -5.21 -20.63 25.55
CA LEU A 631 -5.02 -20.75 26.99
C LEU A 631 -3.58 -20.35 27.31
N ASP A 632 -3.43 -19.44 28.25
CA ASP A 632 -2.12 -19.05 28.79
C ASP A 632 -1.40 -20.32 29.29
N PRO A 633 -0.22 -20.68 28.75
CA PRO A 633 0.51 -21.87 29.17
C PRO A 633 1.05 -21.77 30.61
N THR A 634 0.71 -20.73 31.37
CA THR A 634 1.17 -20.47 32.74
C THR A 634 0.08 -20.57 33.80
N ILE A 635 -1.12 -21.11 33.47
CA ILE A 635 -2.13 -21.49 34.49
C ILE A 635 -2.18 -23.00 34.66
#